data_99e1877d2eefeaba65dc34742a60d2c7
#
_entry.id   99e1877d2eefeaba65dc34742a60d2c7
#
_cell.length_a   1.000
_cell.length_b   1.000
_cell.length_c   1.000
_cell.angle_alpha   90.00
_cell.angle_beta   90.00
_cell.angle_gamma   90.00
#
_symmetry.space_group_name_H-M   'P 1'
#
loop_
_entity.id
_entity.type
_entity.pdbx_description
1 polymer ?
#
loop_
_entity_poly.entity_id
_entity_poly.type
_entity_poly.pdbx_seq_one_letter_code
_entity_poly.pdbx_strand_id
1 'polypeptide(L)'
;MKLLKISLIAFFAVSSAAIAGDFSWAKDFNIQAQADPSGFRAKLATRFNIGDVQVEAILSNCNRPADAYIMLRLGEMSGRTTDYVVEKYRKNKGKGWGAMAKSLVIKPGSKEFHALKRSQDLYVGNNHGPVHVSRNKRSMLTLLTLVIAKEKVSKGKK
;
A
#
# COMPACT_ATOMS: atom_id res chain seq x y z
N MET A 1 -47.35 -15.05 -45.05
CA MET A 1 -46.56 -15.62 -43.96
C MET A 1 -45.52 -14.57 -43.52
N LYS A 2 -45.78 -13.97 -42.35
CA LYS A 2 -44.91 -12.90 -41.83
C LYS A 2 -43.94 -13.52 -40.83
N LEU A 3 -42.63 -13.53 -41.19
CA LEU A 3 -41.56 -14.02 -40.34
C LEU A 3 -41.28 -13.03 -39.22
N LEU A 4 -41.60 -13.40 -38.00
CA LEU A 4 -41.32 -12.65 -36.79
C LEU A 4 -39.82 -12.74 -36.50
N LYS A 5 -39.09 -11.64 -36.68
CA LYS A 5 -37.67 -11.53 -36.26
C LYS A 5 -37.62 -11.20 -34.78
N ILE A 6 -37.37 -12.22 -33.95
CA ILE A 6 -37.11 -12.04 -32.52
C ILE A 6 -35.65 -11.54 -32.38
N SER A 7 -35.51 -10.25 -32.10
CA SER A 7 -34.26 -9.62 -31.77
C SER A 7 -33.91 -9.95 -30.32
N LEU A 8 -32.95 -10.84 -30.12
CA LEU A 8 -32.39 -11.18 -28.81
C LEU A 8 -31.46 -10.06 -28.38
N ILE A 9 -31.96 -9.09 -27.61
CA ILE A 9 -31.14 -8.08 -26.95
C ILE A 9 -30.46 -8.76 -25.77
N ALA A 10 -29.21 -9.09 -25.96
CA ALA A 10 -28.31 -9.52 -24.86
C ALA A 10 -28.07 -8.33 -23.91
N PHE A 11 -28.78 -8.34 -22.79
CA PHE A 11 -28.59 -7.38 -21.70
C PHE A 11 -27.23 -7.70 -21.03
N PHE A 12 -26.16 -7.02 -21.45
CA PHE A 12 -24.91 -7.04 -20.75
C PHE A 12 -25.11 -6.27 -19.44
N ALA A 13 -25.43 -7.00 -18.39
CA ALA A 13 -25.35 -6.47 -17.02
C ALA A 13 -23.88 -6.18 -16.72
N VAL A 14 -23.45 -4.95 -16.97
CA VAL A 14 -22.20 -4.42 -16.43
C VAL A 14 -22.38 -4.35 -14.92
N SER A 15 -21.95 -5.38 -14.24
CA SER A 15 -21.82 -5.38 -12.78
C SER A 15 -20.80 -4.30 -12.43
N SER A 16 -21.28 -3.10 -12.17
CA SER A 16 -20.53 -2.03 -11.52
C SER A 16 -20.17 -2.56 -10.12
N ALA A 17 -19.03 -3.27 -10.03
CA ALA A 17 -18.47 -3.63 -8.75
C ALA A 17 -18.27 -2.32 -7.99
N ALA A 18 -19.12 -2.08 -7.02
CA ALA A 18 -19.06 -0.95 -6.12
C ALA A 18 -17.67 -0.94 -5.46
N ILE A 19 -16.81 -0.01 -5.90
CA ILE A 19 -15.45 0.20 -5.37
C ILE A 19 -15.52 0.90 -4.00
N ALA A 20 -16.72 1.09 -3.48
CA ALA A 20 -17.01 1.81 -2.23
C ALA A 20 -17.02 0.87 -1.03
N GLY A 21 -15.90 0.22 -0.68
CA GLY A 21 -15.90 -0.61 0.52
C GLY A 21 -14.60 -1.31 0.87
N ASP A 22 -13.52 -1.07 0.11
CA ASP A 22 -12.33 -1.88 0.29
C ASP A 22 -11.48 -1.49 1.53
N PHE A 23 -11.54 -0.21 1.96
CA PHE A 23 -10.75 0.29 3.09
C PHE A 23 -11.61 1.20 3.95
N SER A 24 -12.15 0.68 5.05
CA SER A 24 -13.08 1.40 5.94
C SER A 24 -12.48 2.68 6.52
N TRP A 25 -11.17 2.71 6.71
CA TRP A 25 -10.41 3.83 7.28
C TRP A 25 -10.06 4.94 6.27
N ALA A 26 -10.19 4.69 4.95
CA ALA A 26 -9.66 5.59 3.91
C ALA A 26 -10.28 6.98 3.91
N LYS A 27 -11.55 7.10 4.28
CA LYS A 27 -12.24 8.41 4.35
C LYS A 27 -11.61 9.31 5.41
N ASP A 28 -11.52 8.82 6.63
CA ASP A 28 -10.97 9.59 7.76
C ASP A 28 -9.48 9.85 7.57
N PHE A 29 -8.76 8.90 7.01
CA PHE A 29 -7.36 9.05 6.63
C PHE A 29 -7.14 10.20 5.65
N ASN A 30 -7.96 10.30 4.60
CA ASN A 30 -7.86 11.40 3.63
C ASN A 30 -8.14 12.77 4.28
N ILE A 31 -9.11 12.85 5.19
CA ILE A 31 -9.41 14.08 5.92
C ILE A 31 -8.20 14.51 6.76
N GLN A 32 -7.60 13.61 7.51
CA GLN A 32 -6.42 13.89 8.34
C GLN A 32 -5.21 14.29 7.49
N ALA A 33 -4.96 13.62 6.38
CA ALA A 33 -3.87 13.93 5.47
C ALA A 33 -4.04 15.31 4.78
N GLN A 34 -5.26 15.69 4.46
CA GLN A 34 -5.57 16.99 3.86
C GLN A 34 -5.51 18.13 4.87
N ALA A 35 -5.77 17.87 6.15
CA ALA A 35 -5.65 18.85 7.22
C ALA A 35 -4.18 19.25 7.50
N ASP A 36 -3.23 18.34 7.29
CA ASP A 36 -1.79 18.56 7.43
C ASP A 36 -0.99 17.86 6.32
N PRO A 37 -0.93 18.46 5.11
CA PRO A 37 -0.23 17.85 3.98
C PRO A 37 1.28 17.67 4.21
N SER A 38 1.91 18.60 4.91
CA SER A 38 3.34 18.57 5.21
C SER A 38 3.67 17.45 6.20
N GLY A 39 2.92 17.37 7.29
CA GLY A 39 3.05 16.29 8.26
C GLY A 39 2.70 14.92 7.67
N PHE A 40 1.75 14.85 6.76
CA PHE A 40 1.44 13.62 6.03
C PHE A 40 2.63 13.12 5.21
N ARG A 41 3.30 14.01 4.44
CA ARG A 41 4.51 13.70 3.68
C ARG A 41 5.63 13.18 4.59
N ALA A 42 5.91 13.89 5.67
CA ALA A 42 6.92 13.51 6.64
C ALA A 42 6.61 12.14 7.28
N LYS A 43 5.35 11.87 7.61
CA LYS A 43 4.92 10.57 8.14
C LYS A 43 5.11 9.44 7.12
N LEU A 44 4.78 9.65 5.84
CA LEU A 44 5.03 8.67 4.78
C LEU A 44 6.53 8.39 4.64
N ALA A 45 7.36 9.43 4.54
CA ALA A 45 8.81 9.31 4.42
C ALA A 45 9.39 8.48 5.58
N THR A 46 9.03 8.83 6.81
CA THR A 46 9.49 8.14 8.02
C THR A 46 8.98 6.71 8.12
N ARG A 47 7.68 6.49 7.87
CA ARG A 47 7.04 5.16 8.03
C ARG A 47 7.59 4.14 7.05
N PHE A 48 7.86 4.56 5.82
CA PHE A 48 8.32 3.68 4.75
C PHE A 48 9.83 3.78 4.48
N ASN A 49 10.54 4.64 5.21
CA ASN A 49 11.97 4.90 5.05
C ASN A 49 12.33 5.24 3.59
N ILE A 50 11.62 6.20 3.03
CA ILE A 50 11.80 6.70 1.65
C ILE A 50 12.10 8.19 1.67
N GLY A 51 12.83 8.67 0.66
CA GLY A 51 13.15 10.09 0.51
C GLY A 51 11.99 10.91 -0.07
N ASP A 52 12.12 12.23 0.01
CA ASP A 52 11.10 13.18 -0.48
C ASP A 52 10.79 13.00 -1.96
N VAL A 53 11.78 12.66 -2.78
CA VAL A 53 11.60 12.40 -4.21
C VAL A 53 10.65 11.22 -4.45
N GLN A 54 10.78 10.14 -3.68
CA GLN A 54 9.88 8.99 -3.77
C GLN A 54 8.49 9.32 -3.26
N VAL A 55 8.38 10.09 -2.17
CA VAL A 55 7.09 10.58 -1.67
C VAL A 55 6.37 11.40 -2.73
N GLU A 56 7.08 12.34 -3.37
CA GLU A 56 6.53 13.17 -4.44
C GLU A 56 6.10 12.32 -5.65
N ALA A 57 6.93 11.38 -6.07
CA ALA A 57 6.63 10.47 -7.18
C ALA A 57 5.36 9.65 -6.94
N ILE A 58 5.10 9.25 -5.70
CA ILE A 58 3.87 8.54 -5.35
C ILE A 58 2.68 9.49 -5.34
N LEU A 59 2.78 10.61 -4.63
CA LEU A 59 1.68 11.56 -4.46
C LEU A 59 1.21 12.14 -5.80
N SER A 60 2.13 12.44 -6.71
CA SER A 60 1.80 12.94 -8.06
C SER A 60 1.03 11.93 -8.93
N ASN A 61 1.06 10.64 -8.57
CA ASN A 61 0.33 9.58 -9.28
C ASN A 61 -1.01 9.21 -8.63
N CYS A 62 -1.28 9.70 -7.40
CA CYS A 62 -2.47 9.38 -6.63
C CYS A 62 -3.48 10.51 -6.67
N ASN A 63 -4.76 10.16 -6.67
CA ASN A 63 -5.84 11.13 -6.54
C ASN A 63 -6.17 11.44 -5.07
N ARG A 64 -5.84 10.53 -4.15
CA ARG A 64 -6.18 10.62 -2.73
C ARG A 64 -4.98 10.20 -1.88
N PRO A 65 -4.77 10.82 -0.71
CA PRO A 65 -3.71 10.44 0.23
C PRO A 65 -3.73 8.96 0.62
N ALA A 66 -4.91 8.37 0.84
CA ALA A 66 -5.05 6.96 1.17
C ALA A 66 -4.50 6.04 0.06
N ASP A 67 -4.61 6.44 -1.21
CA ASP A 67 -4.10 5.66 -2.34
C ASP A 67 -2.57 5.56 -2.29
N ALA A 68 -1.89 6.66 -1.90
CA ALA A 68 -0.44 6.69 -1.72
C ALA A 68 0.00 5.72 -0.60
N TYR A 69 -0.68 5.75 0.54
CA TYR A 69 -0.41 4.83 1.64
C TYR A 69 -0.63 3.37 1.24
N ILE A 70 -1.75 3.05 0.56
CA ILE A 70 -2.06 1.69 0.10
C ILE A 70 -0.99 1.20 -0.88
N MET A 71 -0.54 2.05 -1.82
CA MET A 71 0.54 1.71 -2.76
C MET A 71 1.83 1.34 -2.03
N LEU A 72 2.25 2.15 -1.07
CA LEU A 72 3.46 1.90 -0.28
C LEU A 72 3.34 0.61 0.54
N ARG A 73 2.19 0.35 1.14
CA ARG A 73 1.94 -0.91 1.87
C ARG A 73 1.99 -2.14 0.95
N LEU A 74 1.43 -2.05 -0.23
CA LEU A 74 1.51 -3.13 -1.22
C LEU A 74 2.95 -3.33 -1.70
N GLY A 75 3.73 -2.26 -1.86
CA GLY A 75 5.16 -2.34 -2.14
C GLY A 75 5.94 -3.08 -1.05
N GLU A 76 5.72 -2.69 0.21
CA GLU A 76 6.30 -3.34 1.39
C GLU A 76 5.93 -4.83 1.46
N MET A 77 4.66 -5.18 1.26
CA MET A 77 4.16 -6.56 1.27
C MET A 77 4.75 -7.42 0.15
N SER A 78 5.01 -6.83 -1.00
CA SER A 78 5.57 -7.53 -2.18
C SER A 78 7.10 -7.49 -2.25
N GLY A 79 7.77 -6.73 -1.39
CA GLY A 79 9.21 -6.49 -1.44
C GLY A 79 9.66 -5.77 -2.72
N ARG A 80 8.78 -4.96 -3.33
CA ARG A 80 9.05 -4.25 -4.57
C ARG A 80 9.42 -2.79 -4.31
N THR A 81 10.26 -2.24 -5.20
CA THR A 81 10.64 -0.83 -5.14
C THR A 81 9.45 0.10 -5.42
N THR A 82 9.54 1.32 -4.93
CA THR A 82 8.52 2.37 -5.13
C THR A 82 8.22 2.58 -6.62
N ASP A 83 9.24 2.68 -7.46
CA ASP A 83 9.07 2.91 -8.92
C ASP A 83 8.30 1.78 -9.59
N TYR A 84 8.60 0.53 -9.23
CA TYR A 84 7.89 -0.63 -9.75
C TYR A 84 6.40 -0.60 -9.33
N VAL A 85 6.12 -0.22 -8.10
CA VAL A 85 4.74 -0.12 -7.60
C VAL A 85 3.97 1.00 -8.30
N VAL A 86 4.59 2.16 -8.51
CA VAL A 86 4.00 3.28 -9.26
C VAL A 86 3.68 2.87 -10.69
N GLU A 87 4.59 2.18 -11.38
CA GLU A 87 4.36 1.66 -12.72
C GLU A 87 3.15 0.70 -12.77
N LYS A 88 3.08 -0.23 -11.81
CA LYS A 88 1.96 -1.16 -11.71
C LYS A 88 0.64 -0.46 -11.41
N TYR A 89 0.67 0.57 -10.56
CA TYR A 89 -0.51 1.36 -10.25
C TYR A 89 -1.05 2.07 -11.49
N ARG A 90 -0.19 2.72 -12.29
CA ARG A 90 -0.58 3.36 -13.54
C ARG A 90 -1.29 2.38 -14.50
N LYS A 91 -0.75 1.18 -14.65
CA LYS A 91 -1.32 0.12 -15.52
C LYS A 91 -2.62 -0.49 -15.00
N ASN A 92 -2.88 -0.37 -13.69
CA ASN A 92 -4.06 -0.91 -13.04
C ASN A 92 -5.03 0.17 -12.54
N LYS A 93 -4.80 1.44 -12.90
CA LYS A 93 -5.66 2.55 -12.50
C LYS A 93 -7.13 2.26 -12.90
N GLY A 94 -8.04 2.38 -11.96
CA GLY A 94 -9.46 2.09 -12.17
C GLY A 94 -9.87 0.62 -12.08
N LYS A 95 -8.94 -0.34 -11.98
CA LYS A 95 -9.26 -1.78 -11.87
C LYS A 95 -9.46 -2.25 -10.41
N GLY A 96 -9.28 -1.35 -9.45
CA GLY A 96 -9.42 -1.63 -8.02
C GLY A 96 -8.17 -2.27 -7.38
N TRP A 97 -8.12 -2.18 -6.05
CA TRP A 97 -6.95 -2.59 -5.27
C TRP A 97 -6.67 -4.10 -5.28
N GLY A 98 -7.71 -4.92 -5.48
CA GLY A 98 -7.53 -6.36 -5.67
C GLY A 98 -6.76 -6.71 -6.94
N ALA A 99 -7.00 -6.01 -8.05
CA ALA A 99 -6.24 -6.17 -9.28
C ALA A 99 -4.80 -5.67 -9.12
N MET A 100 -4.63 -4.54 -8.42
CA MET A 100 -3.31 -4.01 -8.07
C MET A 100 -2.50 -5.00 -7.23
N ALA A 101 -3.08 -5.56 -6.17
CA ALA A 101 -2.45 -6.57 -5.32
C ALA A 101 -2.02 -7.80 -6.14
N LYS A 102 -2.90 -8.33 -7.00
CA LYS A 102 -2.56 -9.45 -7.91
C LYS A 102 -1.38 -9.12 -8.81
N SER A 103 -1.29 -7.90 -9.35
CA SER A 103 -0.18 -7.49 -10.21
C SER A 103 1.18 -7.42 -9.48
N LEU A 104 1.15 -7.39 -8.15
CA LEU A 104 2.30 -7.44 -7.25
C LEU A 104 2.50 -8.84 -6.62
N VAL A 105 1.81 -9.86 -7.15
CA VAL A 105 1.84 -11.24 -6.65
C VAL A 105 1.32 -11.38 -5.20
N ILE A 106 0.50 -10.42 -4.76
CA ILE A 106 -0.18 -10.49 -3.47
C ILE A 106 -1.57 -11.10 -3.67
N LYS A 107 -1.89 -12.13 -2.89
CA LYS A 107 -3.24 -12.74 -2.91
C LYS A 107 -4.25 -11.80 -2.22
N PRO A 108 -5.32 -11.33 -2.92
CA PRO A 108 -6.31 -10.45 -2.30
C PRO A 108 -7.06 -11.07 -1.11
N GLY A 109 -7.05 -12.40 -0.99
CA GLY A 109 -7.60 -13.14 0.15
C GLY A 109 -6.59 -13.43 1.27
N SER A 110 -5.34 -12.93 1.21
CA SER A 110 -4.35 -13.14 2.25
C SER A 110 -4.69 -12.39 3.54
N LYS A 111 -4.20 -12.88 4.67
CA LYS A 111 -4.41 -12.25 5.99
C LYS A 111 -3.85 -10.83 6.02
N GLU A 112 -2.71 -10.62 5.38
CA GLU A 112 -2.00 -9.33 5.30
C GLU A 112 -2.82 -8.31 4.50
N PHE A 113 -3.38 -8.72 3.36
CA PHE A 113 -4.24 -7.85 2.55
C PHE A 113 -5.56 -7.53 3.26
N HIS A 114 -6.15 -8.49 3.96
CA HIS A 114 -7.32 -8.25 4.81
C HIS A 114 -7.00 -7.34 6.01
N ALA A 115 -5.82 -7.46 6.60
CA ALA A 115 -5.38 -6.56 7.66
C ALA A 115 -5.25 -5.11 7.14
N LEU A 116 -4.65 -4.93 5.95
CA LEU A 116 -4.54 -3.63 5.30
C LEU A 116 -5.93 -3.00 5.03
N LYS A 117 -6.91 -3.80 4.63
CA LYS A 117 -8.30 -3.32 4.42
C LYS A 117 -8.96 -2.80 5.70
N ARG A 118 -8.63 -3.39 6.85
CA ARG A 118 -9.27 -3.06 8.13
C ARG A 118 -8.60 -1.93 8.88
N SER A 119 -7.31 -1.69 8.67
CA SER A 119 -6.54 -0.74 9.46
C SER A 119 -5.34 -0.16 8.73
N GLN A 120 -4.89 0.99 9.21
CA GLN A 120 -3.68 1.69 8.80
C GLN A 120 -2.84 2.03 10.05
N ASP A 121 -1.54 2.24 9.89
CA ASP A 121 -0.60 2.49 10.98
C ASP A 121 0.08 3.88 10.94
N LEU A 122 -0.33 4.74 10.00
CA LEU A 122 0.25 6.07 9.84
C LEU A 122 -0.30 7.08 10.86
N TYR A 123 -1.59 6.97 11.18
CA TYR A 123 -2.27 7.77 12.17
C TYR A 123 -2.67 6.88 13.36
N VAL A 124 -1.69 6.49 14.17
CA VAL A 124 -1.94 5.74 15.41
C VAL A 124 -2.39 6.74 16.47
N GLY A 125 -3.69 6.78 16.71
CA GLY A 125 -4.20 7.62 17.78
C GLY A 125 -5.69 7.94 17.73
N ASN A 126 -6.57 7.04 17.24
CA ASN A 126 -7.98 7.00 17.63
C ASN A 126 -8.63 5.68 17.16
N ASN A 127 -8.82 4.78 18.12
CA ASN A 127 -9.81 3.70 18.11
C ASN A 127 -9.73 2.62 17.02
N HIS A 128 -8.59 1.91 16.90
CA HIS A 128 -8.64 0.47 16.53
C HIS A 128 -7.35 -0.18 17.01
N GLY A 129 -7.47 -1.28 17.72
CA GLY A 129 -6.44 -1.94 18.49
C GLY A 129 -5.12 -2.22 17.74
N PRO A 130 -4.03 -2.50 18.44
CA PRO A 130 -2.69 -2.57 17.89
C PRO A 130 -2.61 -3.66 16.82
N VAL A 131 -2.37 -3.24 15.58
CA VAL A 131 -1.89 -4.19 14.57
C VAL A 131 -0.50 -4.61 15.00
N HIS A 132 -0.38 -5.84 15.45
CA HIS A 132 0.88 -6.46 15.81
C HIS A 132 1.79 -6.48 14.57
N VAL A 133 2.55 -5.41 14.38
CA VAL A 133 3.68 -5.42 13.47
C VAL A 133 4.72 -6.32 14.12
N SER A 134 4.81 -7.55 13.62
CA SER A 134 5.91 -8.43 13.95
C SER A 134 7.20 -7.78 13.41
N ARG A 135 7.71 -6.79 14.18
CA ARG A 135 9.03 -6.24 13.96
C ARG A 135 9.99 -7.38 14.24
N ASN A 136 10.53 -7.95 13.18
CA ASN A 136 11.53 -9.00 13.28
C ASN A 136 12.79 -8.45 13.98
N LYS A 137 12.74 -8.41 15.33
CA LYS A 137 13.85 -8.00 16.19
C LYS A 137 15.12 -8.83 15.92
N ARG A 138 15.00 -10.03 15.36
CA ARG A 138 16.14 -10.89 15.02
C ARG A 138 17.00 -10.28 13.91
N SER A 139 16.40 -9.66 12.89
CA SER A 139 17.19 -9.07 11.80
C SER A 139 18.00 -7.85 12.23
N MET A 140 17.47 -6.99 13.11
CA MET A 140 18.21 -5.85 13.65
C MET A 140 19.33 -6.25 14.59
N LEU A 141 19.10 -7.24 15.46
CA LEU A 141 20.14 -7.75 16.37
C LEU A 141 21.29 -8.41 15.59
N THR A 142 20.98 -9.14 14.51
CA THR A 142 22.00 -9.79 13.67
C THR A 142 22.86 -8.75 12.95
N LEU A 143 22.28 -7.68 12.43
CA LEU A 143 23.02 -6.58 11.80
C LEU A 143 23.88 -5.80 12.80
N LEU A 144 23.37 -5.53 14.00
CA LEU A 144 24.11 -4.84 15.04
C LEU A 144 25.31 -5.67 15.51
N THR A 145 25.14 -6.99 15.68
CA THR A 145 26.21 -7.92 16.06
C THR A 145 27.30 -8.00 14.98
N LEU A 146 26.91 -7.98 13.70
CA LEU A 146 27.85 -7.99 12.57
C LEU A 146 28.67 -6.69 12.48
N VAL A 147 28.04 -5.54 12.73
CA VAL A 147 28.73 -4.23 12.75
C VAL A 147 29.73 -4.16 13.88
N ILE A 148 29.36 -4.57 15.10
CA ILE A 148 30.24 -4.57 16.27
C ILE A 148 31.41 -5.55 16.10
N ALA A 149 31.18 -6.72 15.50
CA ALA A 149 32.24 -7.69 15.21
C ALA A 149 33.25 -7.16 14.19
N LYS A 150 32.81 -6.41 13.20
CA LYS A 150 33.65 -5.81 12.15
C LYS A 150 34.52 -4.70 12.72
N GLU A 151 34.01 -3.94 13.70
CA GLU A 151 34.79 -2.84 14.36
C GLU A 151 35.87 -3.37 15.31
N LYS A 152 35.62 -4.50 15.99
CA LYS A 152 36.63 -5.16 16.84
C LYS A 152 37.80 -5.74 16.04
N VAL A 153 37.57 -6.28 14.86
CA VAL A 153 38.62 -6.84 13.98
C VAL A 153 39.50 -5.73 13.40
N SER A 154 38.95 -4.54 13.17
CA SER A 154 39.73 -3.39 12.66
C SER A 154 40.66 -2.78 13.69
N LYS A 155 40.36 -2.87 14.99
CA LYS A 155 41.19 -2.30 16.08
C LYS A 155 42.26 -3.25 16.65
N GLY A 156 42.27 -4.52 16.22
CA GLY A 156 43.19 -5.55 16.68
C GLY A 156 44.47 -5.71 15.81
N LYS A 157 44.67 -4.87 14.78
CA LYS A 157 45.86 -4.86 13.90
C LYS A 157 46.61 -3.53 14.01
N LYS A 158 47.11 -3.25 15.19
CA LYS A 158 48.22 -2.30 15.40
C LYS A 158 49.19 -2.87 16.40
#